data_6e8be326ca5e5445c7e5ecd5478d9533
#
_entry.id   6e8be326ca5e5445c7e5ecd5478d9533
#
_cell.length_a   1.000
_cell.length_b   1.000
_cell.length_c   1.000
_cell.angle_alpha   90.00
_cell.angle_beta   90.00
_cell.angle_gamma   90.00
#
_symmetry.space_group_name_H-M   'P 1'
#
loop_
_entity.id
_entity.type
_entity.pdbx_description
1 polymer ?
#
loop_
_entity_poly.entity_id
_entity_poly.type
_entity_poly.pdbx_seq_one_letter_code
_entity_poly.pdbx_strand_id
1 'polypeptide(L)'
;MELQLQEGGNSMRKPEILAPAGNLEKLKIAIDFGADAVYIGGGKLNLRAFSNNFSNEEMIEGIKYCHDRGKKIYVTLNVFARNHDLPSAGEYIKGLYDIGVDAVIVADPSLIAICKEVAPELEIHLSTQANTVNWMATKFWYDLGVKRIVLARELTFKEINEITENIPSGCDIEAFVHGSMCVAYSGRCLISNYMIKRDANKGICGNVCRYKYHLVEETRPGEYYPVIEDDNGTYIMNSKDLCMIHYIPELVKSGIYSFKIEGRMKSEFYVASVVKAYREALDSYWENPSNYKFKDEWMDMLRKVSHRPYHTGFYLGVNGEQNYDDAGYVRDYEIVGMVKSYDPETKTATVLQKNRVFEGEEIEVLRADVPYFKIKLEDMYDLDKDRKTDVANRAHMMFTVKVDTQLKVNDMLVKANNVININNN
;
A
#
# COMPACT_ATOMS: atom_id res chain seq x y z
N MET A 1 22.98 13.81 12.32
CA MET A 1 23.83 14.59 11.38
C MET A 1 22.88 15.12 10.33
N GLU A 2 22.39 16.36 10.54
CA GLU A 2 21.50 17.02 9.60
C GLU A 2 22.32 17.44 8.38
N LEU A 3 22.04 16.85 7.24
CA LEU A 3 22.57 17.30 5.96
C LEU A 3 21.90 18.61 5.59
N GLN A 4 22.62 19.72 5.76
CA GLN A 4 22.26 21.01 5.20
C GLN A 4 22.43 20.97 3.67
N LEU A 5 21.38 20.56 2.96
CA LEU A 5 21.22 20.89 1.56
C LEU A 5 20.47 22.22 1.52
N GLN A 6 21.22 23.32 1.53
CA GLN A 6 20.68 24.67 1.33
C GLN A 6 20.58 24.94 -0.17
N GLU A 7 19.35 24.96 -0.68
CA GLU A 7 18.90 25.96 -1.63
C GLU A 7 17.42 26.24 -1.32
N GLY A 8 17.13 27.41 -0.73
CA GLY A 8 15.76 27.85 -0.45
C GLY A 8 15.18 27.41 0.91
N GLY A 9 15.60 28.01 2.01
CA GLY A 9 14.81 28.35 3.23
C GLY A 9 14.14 27.27 4.09
N ASN A 10 14.05 26.01 3.72
CA ASN A 10 13.52 24.93 4.56
C ASN A 10 14.55 23.81 4.68
N SER A 11 14.92 23.42 5.92
CA SER A 11 15.72 22.20 6.16
C SER A 11 14.94 21.00 5.62
N MET A 12 15.51 20.29 4.66
CA MET A 12 14.90 19.11 4.06
C MET A 12 14.79 18.01 5.11
N ARG A 13 13.56 17.62 5.48
CA ARG A 13 13.31 16.49 6.39
C ARG A 13 13.32 15.19 5.59
N LYS A 14 13.83 14.10 6.21
CA LYS A 14 13.75 12.77 5.60
C LYS A 14 12.29 12.40 5.39
N PRO A 15 11.90 12.03 4.17
CA PRO A 15 10.52 11.62 3.91
C PRO A 15 10.08 10.40 4.74
N GLU A 16 8.81 10.40 5.11
CA GLU A 16 8.11 9.29 5.75
C GLU A 16 7.69 8.25 4.72
N ILE A 17 7.86 6.97 5.01
CA ILE A 17 7.22 5.89 4.26
C ILE A 17 5.91 5.52 4.97
N LEU A 18 4.78 5.80 4.31
CA LEU A 18 3.45 5.53 4.81
C LEU A 18 2.88 4.25 4.15
N ALA A 19 2.81 3.19 4.94
CA ALA A 19 2.39 1.87 4.48
C ALA A 19 0.90 1.57 4.74
N PRO A 20 0.24 0.79 3.86
CA PRO A 20 -1.11 0.32 4.08
C PRO A 20 -1.15 -0.84 5.07
N ALA A 21 -2.15 -0.87 5.98
CA ALA A 21 -2.40 -2.02 6.81
C ALA A 21 -3.91 -2.37 6.82
N GLY A 22 -4.25 -3.55 6.28
CA GLY A 22 -5.62 -4.04 6.23
C GLY A 22 -6.05 -4.84 7.47
N ASN A 23 -5.09 -5.26 8.30
CA ASN A 23 -5.28 -5.95 9.57
C ASN A 23 -4.04 -5.77 10.47
N LEU A 24 -4.12 -6.22 11.70
CA LEU A 24 -3.06 -6.07 12.70
C LEU A 24 -1.74 -6.78 12.30
N GLU A 25 -1.80 -7.97 11.67
CA GLU A 25 -0.61 -8.69 11.18
C GLU A 25 0.13 -7.86 10.13
N LYS A 26 -0.59 -7.27 9.15
CA LYS A 26 0.00 -6.40 8.13
C LYS A 26 0.57 -5.10 8.70
N LEU A 27 -0.06 -4.55 9.75
CA LEU A 27 0.46 -3.40 10.48
C LEU A 27 1.85 -3.71 11.06
N LYS A 28 1.96 -4.81 11.81
CA LYS A 28 3.23 -5.22 12.42
C LYS A 28 4.30 -5.47 11.37
N ILE A 29 3.96 -6.16 10.29
CA ILE A 29 4.85 -6.41 9.16
C ILE A 29 5.30 -5.09 8.51
N ALA A 30 4.40 -4.15 8.24
CA ALA A 30 4.77 -2.87 7.65
C ALA A 30 5.82 -2.13 8.50
N ILE A 31 5.62 -2.08 9.81
CA ILE A 31 6.53 -1.44 10.75
C ILE A 31 7.87 -2.18 10.82
N ASP A 32 7.84 -3.52 10.93
CA ASP A 32 9.05 -4.35 11.02
C ASP A 32 9.90 -4.26 9.74
N PHE A 33 9.27 -4.05 8.58
CA PHE A 33 9.95 -3.90 7.29
C PHE A 33 10.34 -2.45 6.94
N GLY A 34 10.13 -1.50 7.86
CA GLY A 34 10.72 -0.16 7.78
C GLY A 34 9.76 0.98 7.44
N ALA A 35 8.44 0.79 7.57
CA ALA A 35 7.52 1.91 7.50
C ALA A 35 7.70 2.86 8.69
N ASP A 36 7.54 4.17 8.44
CA ASP A 36 7.56 5.20 9.48
C ASP A 36 6.17 5.44 10.04
N ALA A 37 5.16 5.18 9.23
CA ALA A 37 3.76 5.26 9.62
C ALA A 37 2.93 4.21 8.87
N VAL A 38 1.77 3.87 9.44
CA VAL A 38 0.78 3.01 8.79
C VAL A 38 -0.57 3.71 8.73
N TYR A 39 -1.35 3.46 7.67
CA TYR A 39 -2.73 3.89 7.61
C TYR A 39 -3.68 2.70 7.59
N ILE A 40 -4.71 2.79 8.44
CA ILE A 40 -5.69 1.72 8.69
C ILE A 40 -7.11 2.21 8.43
N GLY A 41 -8.06 1.29 8.40
CA GLY A 41 -9.49 1.58 8.43
C GLY A 41 -10.12 1.09 9.73
N GLY A 42 -10.85 1.95 10.39
CA GLY A 42 -11.69 1.58 11.52
C GLY A 42 -13.06 1.08 11.08
N GLY A 43 -13.94 0.79 12.04
CA GLY A 43 -15.28 0.23 11.79
C GLY A 43 -16.25 1.15 11.05
N LYS A 44 -16.00 2.47 11.03
CA LYS A 44 -16.90 3.47 10.44
C LYS A 44 -16.16 4.45 9.52
N LEU A 45 -16.91 5.13 8.64
CA LEU A 45 -16.49 6.29 7.87
C LEU A 45 -15.28 6.08 6.92
N ASN A 46 -14.96 4.85 6.53
CA ASN A 46 -13.84 4.57 5.61
C ASN A 46 -14.29 3.94 4.27
N LEU A 47 -13.48 4.15 3.22
CA LEU A 47 -13.77 3.68 1.86
C LEU A 47 -13.53 2.18 1.62
N ARG A 48 -13.28 1.39 2.64
CA ARG A 48 -13.08 -0.07 2.55
C ARG A 48 -14.03 -0.80 3.51
N ALA A 49 -15.31 -0.47 3.45
CA ALA A 49 -16.34 -1.00 4.35
C ALA A 49 -16.44 -2.53 4.38
N PHE A 50 -16.09 -3.22 3.28
CA PHE A 50 -16.08 -4.69 3.18
C PHE A 50 -14.70 -5.33 3.44
N SER A 51 -13.68 -4.57 3.78
CA SER A 51 -12.43 -5.17 4.26
C SER A 51 -12.56 -5.53 5.74
N ASN A 52 -11.76 -6.48 6.19
CA ASN A 52 -11.55 -6.69 7.62
C ASN A 52 -10.98 -5.38 8.18
N ASN A 53 -11.84 -4.56 8.77
CA ASN A 53 -11.43 -3.34 9.44
C ASN A 53 -11.01 -3.69 10.86
N PHE A 54 -10.14 -2.87 11.44
CA PHE A 54 -9.66 -3.06 12.80
C PHE A 54 -10.81 -2.96 13.81
N SER A 55 -10.88 -3.89 14.77
CA SER A 55 -11.63 -3.72 15.99
C SER A 55 -10.98 -2.67 16.89
N ASN A 56 -11.67 -2.21 17.93
CA ASN A 56 -11.08 -1.28 18.88
C ASN A 56 -9.87 -1.88 19.59
N GLU A 57 -9.93 -3.16 19.96
CA GLU A 57 -8.84 -3.89 20.61
C GLU A 57 -7.63 -4.00 19.69
N GLU A 58 -7.85 -4.35 18.42
CA GLU A 58 -6.79 -4.41 17.42
C GLU A 58 -6.18 -3.03 17.16
N MET A 59 -6.97 -1.94 17.16
CA MET A 59 -6.45 -0.58 17.04
C MET A 59 -5.57 -0.22 18.23
N ILE A 60 -5.99 -0.48 19.46
CA ILE A 60 -5.21 -0.21 20.68
C ILE A 60 -3.89 -0.99 20.65
N GLU A 61 -3.91 -2.28 20.28
CA GLU A 61 -2.71 -3.08 20.14
C GLU A 61 -1.79 -2.54 19.05
N GLY A 62 -2.35 -2.14 17.90
CA GLY A 62 -1.61 -1.56 16.78
C GLY A 62 -0.98 -0.21 17.13
N ILE A 63 -1.69 0.67 17.85
CA ILE A 63 -1.17 1.94 18.34
C ILE A 63 0.02 1.70 19.26
N LYS A 64 -0.17 0.82 20.26
CA LYS A 64 0.93 0.46 21.17
C LYS A 64 2.13 -0.08 20.41
N TYR A 65 1.91 -0.97 19.44
CA TYR A 65 3.00 -1.56 18.64
C TYR A 65 3.79 -0.51 17.86
N CYS A 66 3.10 0.47 17.26
CA CYS A 66 3.71 1.59 16.56
C CYS A 66 4.47 2.51 17.52
N HIS A 67 3.82 2.95 18.59
CA HIS A 67 4.39 3.92 19.53
C HIS A 67 5.61 3.37 20.29
N ASP A 68 5.59 2.09 20.69
CA ASP A 68 6.74 1.42 21.31
C ASP A 68 8.00 1.43 20.40
N ARG A 69 7.82 1.67 19.07
CA ARG A 69 8.88 1.75 18.06
C ARG A 69 9.11 3.15 17.51
N GLY A 70 8.47 4.18 18.11
CA GLY A 70 8.54 5.56 17.63
C GLY A 70 7.90 5.77 16.25
N LYS A 71 6.91 4.94 15.89
CA LYS A 71 6.18 4.98 14.62
C LYS A 71 4.77 5.49 14.82
N LYS A 72 4.11 5.91 13.72
CA LYS A 72 2.79 6.56 13.75
C LYS A 72 1.71 5.68 13.12
N ILE A 73 0.46 5.96 13.52
CA ILE A 73 -0.72 5.29 13.00
C ILE A 73 -1.80 6.31 12.63
N TYR A 74 -2.32 6.22 11.39
CA TYR A 74 -3.34 7.12 10.86
C TYR A 74 -4.62 6.35 10.53
N VAL A 75 -5.77 6.91 10.90
CA VAL A 75 -7.08 6.26 10.63
C VAL A 75 -7.80 6.97 9.49
N THR A 76 -8.28 6.18 8.51
CA THR A 76 -9.03 6.74 7.38
C THR A 76 -10.49 7.01 7.74
N LEU A 77 -10.93 8.26 7.57
CA LEU A 77 -12.30 8.76 7.64
C LEU A 77 -12.67 9.41 6.30
N ASN A 78 -12.38 8.73 5.20
CA ASN A 78 -12.30 9.33 3.88
C ASN A 78 -13.53 9.05 2.99
N VAL A 79 -14.67 8.71 3.57
CA VAL A 79 -15.97 8.70 2.88
C VAL A 79 -16.49 10.12 2.70
N PHE A 80 -17.41 10.32 1.74
CA PHE A 80 -18.29 11.47 1.73
C PHE A 80 -19.47 11.19 2.66
N ALA A 81 -19.46 11.86 3.83
CA ALA A 81 -20.46 11.66 4.86
C ALA A 81 -21.86 12.08 4.37
N ARG A 82 -22.87 11.31 4.73
CA ARG A 82 -24.27 11.67 4.54
C ARG A 82 -24.86 12.16 5.86
N ASN A 83 -25.99 12.86 5.79
CA ASN A 83 -26.64 13.39 6.99
C ASN A 83 -26.88 12.35 8.10
N HIS A 84 -27.08 11.08 7.73
CA HIS A 84 -27.26 9.99 8.69
C HIS A 84 -25.94 9.50 9.33
N ASP A 85 -24.79 9.84 8.77
CA ASP A 85 -23.47 9.49 9.32
C ASP A 85 -23.03 10.50 10.40
N LEU A 86 -23.47 11.77 10.29
CA LEU A 86 -22.99 12.88 11.10
C LEU A 86 -23.29 12.74 12.61
N PRO A 87 -24.49 12.29 13.06
CA PRO A 87 -24.79 12.22 14.48
C PRO A 87 -23.84 11.34 15.31
N SER A 88 -23.25 10.30 14.70
CA SER A 88 -22.31 9.39 15.38
C SER A 88 -20.84 9.69 15.09
N ALA A 89 -20.55 10.67 14.21
CA ALA A 89 -19.19 10.96 13.78
C ALA A 89 -18.35 11.56 14.91
N GLY A 90 -18.92 12.49 15.67
CA GLY A 90 -18.20 13.17 16.77
C GLY A 90 -17.76 12.20 17.88
N GLU A 91 -18.65 11.31 18.32
CA GLU A 91 -18.32 10.30 19.32
C GLU A 91 -17.21 9.35 18.81
N TYR A 92 -17.32 8.92 17.54
CA TYR A 92 -16.32 8.03 16.94
C TYR A 92 -14.95 8.70 16.82
N ILE A 93 -14.89 9.96 16.34
CA ILE A 93 -13.65 10.73 16.23
C ILE A 93 -13.02 10.97 17.60
N LYS A 94 -13.82 11.33 18.59
CA LYS A 94 -13.35 11.50 19.97
C LYS A 94 -12.76 10.21 20.53
N GLY A 95 -13.42 9.06 20.26
CA GLY A 95 -12.91 7.74 20.64
C GLY A 95 -11.56 7.41 19.99
N LEU A 96 -11.34 7.76 18.72
CA LEU A 96 -10.03 7.58 18.05
C LEU A 96 -8.94 8.43 18.72
N TYR A 97 -9.25 9.68 19.06
CA TYR A 97 -8.33 10.56 19.79
C TYR A 97 -7.98 9.99 21.17
N ASP A 98 -8.97 9.53 21.91
CA ASP A 98 -8.80 9.03 23.28
C ASP A 98 -7.95 7.75 23.35
N ILE A 99 -7.97 6.90 22.32
CA ILE A 99 -7.10 5.71 22.25
C ILE A 99 -5.70 6.02 21.68
N GLY A 100 -5.41 7.28 21.30
CA GLY A 100 -4.07 7.73 20.93
C GLY A 100 -3.73 7.59 19.45
N VAL A 101 -4.70 7.68 18.53
CA VAL A 101 -4.45 7.78 17.08
C VAL A 101 -3.69 9.08 16.78
N ASP A 102 -2.61 9.02 15.98
CA ASP A 102 -1.78 10.19 15.68
C ASP A 102 -2.44 11.17 14.72
N ALA A 103 -3.18 10.67 13.72
CA ALA A 103 -3.90 11.52 12.77
C ALA A 103 -5.08 10.79 12.13
N VAL A 104 -6.00 11.57 11.56
CA VAL A 104 -7.11 11.07 10.75
C VAL A 104 -7.00 11.56 9.31
N ILE A 105 -7.28 10.67 8.33
CA ILE A 105 -7.26 11.00 6.91
C ILE A 105 -8.69 11.25 6.45
N VAL A 106 -9.04 12.50 6.18
CA VAL A 106 -10.42 12.98 5.99
C VAL A 106 -10.60 13.58 4.59
N ALA A 107 -11.75 13.34 3.94
CA ALA A 107 -12.08 13.95 2.64
C ALA A 107 -13.24 14.96 2.75
N ASP A 108 -14.14 14.77 3.69
CA ASP A 108 -15.38 15.52 3.81
C ASP A 108 -15.21 16.75 4.73
N PRO A 109 -15.56 17.97 4.26
CA PRO A 109 -15.45 19.19 5.07
C PRO A 109 -16.23 19.14 6.40
N SER A 110 -17.37 18.44 6.43
CA SER A 110 -18.15 18.32 7.67
C SER A 110 -17.42 17.49 8.74
N LEU A 111 -16.72 16.43 8.31
CA LEU A 111 -15.90 15.62 9.21
C LEU A 111 -14.67 16.40 9.72
N ILE A 112 -14.07 17.26 8.87
CA ILE A 112 -13.00 18.20 9.30
C ILE A 112 -13.51 19.14 10.39
N ALA A 113 -14.69 19.73 10.19
CA ALA A 113 -15.31 20.62 11.20
C ALA A 113 -15.56 19.89 12.51
N ILE A 114 -16.13 18.68 12.46
CA ILE A 114 -16.38 17.84 13.65
C ILE A 114 -15.06 17.49 14.34
N CYS A 115 -14.02 17.09 13.60
CA CYS A 115 -12.69 16.81 14.19
C CYS A 115 -12.19 17.99 15.01
N LYS A 116 -12.28 19.20 14.47
CA LYS A 116 -11.83 20.42 15.16
C LYS A 116 -12.65 20.77 16.39
N GLU A 117 -13.92 20.41 16.40
CA GLU A 117 -14.82 20.63 17.54
C GLU A 117 -14.57 19.63 18.69
N VAL A 118 -14.47 18.33 18.38
CA VAL A 118 -14.44 17.28 19.41
C VAL A 118 -13.03 16.80 19.79
N ALA A 119 -12.03 17.02 18.93
CA ALA A 119 -10.64 16.60 19.13
C ALA A 119 -9.66 17.60 18.44
N PRO A 120 -9.58 18.86 18.94
CA PRO A 120 -8.84 19.94 18.26
C PRO A 120 -7.33 19.67 18.12
N GLU A 121 -6.75 18.81 18.97
CA GLU A 121 -5.34 18.42 18.94
C GLU A 121 -5.08 17.24 17.99
N LEU A 122 -6.11 16.54 17.51
CA LEU A 122 -5.96 15.43 16.59
C LEU A 122 -5.52 15.94 15.21
N GLU A 123 -4.38 15.45 14.74
CA GLU A 123 -3.84 15.87 13.44
C GLU A 123 -4.76 15.44 12.28
N ILE A 124 -5.03 16.36 11.35
CA ILE A 124 -5.90 16.11 10.21
C ILE A 124 -5.05 16.09 8.93
N HIS A 125 -5.12 14.96 8.19
CA HIS A 125 -4.58 14.82 6.85
C HIS A 125 -5.71 14.84 5.83
N LEU A 126 -5.60 15.70 4.81
CA LEU A 126 -6.60 15.74 3.75
C LEU A 126 -6.41 14.55 2.80
N SER A 127 -7.47 13.80 2.59
CA SER A 127 -7.45 12.66 1.66
C SER A 127 -7.30 13.11 0.20
N THR A 128 -6.63 12.30 -0.62
CA THR A 128 -6.57 12.46 -2.09
C THR A 128 -7.97 12.62 -2.72
N GLN A 129 -9.01 12.14 -2.08
CA GLN A 129 -10.41 12.29 -2.54
C GLN A 129 -10.93 13.72 -2.49
N ALA A 130 -10.25 14.63 -1.82
CA ALA A 130 -10.51 16.06 -1.93
C ALA A 130 -10.02 16.67 -3.26
N ASN A 131 -9.30 15.88 -4.08
CA ASN A 131 -8.82 16.26 -5.42
C ASN A 131 -7.98 17.55 -5.44
N THR A 132 -7.05 17.69 -4.49
CA THR A 132 -6.18 18.87 -4.40
C THR A 132 -5.10 18.81 -5.47
N VAL A 133 -5.06 19.82 -6.35
CA VAL A 133 -4.20 19.86 -7.54
C VAL A 133 -3.44 21.18 -7.71
N ASN A 134 -3.53 22.11 -6.78
CA ASN A 134 -2.83 23.40 -6.85
C ASN A 134 -2.53 23.96 -5.46
N TRP A 135 -1.58 24.88 -5.41
CA TRP A 135 -1.10 25.46 -4.15
C TRP A 135 -2.15 26.34 -3.43
N MET A 136 -3.06 27.00 -4.16
CA MET A 136 -4.13 27.80 -3.53
C MET A 136 -5.11 26.91 -2.77
N ALA A 137 -5.51 25.76 -3.36
CA ALA A 137 -6.35 24.78 -2.67
C ALA A 137 -5.62 24.17 -1.48
N THR A 138 -4.31 23.87 -1.62
CA THR A 138 -3.46 23.37 -0.52
C THR A 138 -3.42 24.37 0.64
N LYS A 139 -3.16 25.65 0.33
CA LYS A 139 -3.17 26.72 1.33
C LYS A 139 -4.53 26.89 2.01
N PHE A 140 -5.62 26.85 1.25
CA PHE A 140 -6.99 26.95 1.79
C PHE A 140 -7.25 25.87 2.86
N TRP A 141 -6.91 24.61 2.58
CA TRP A 141 -7.07 23.54 3.54
C TRP A 141 -6.15 23.68 4.76
N TYR A 142 -4.91 24.13 4.53
CA TYR A 142 -3.98 24.40 5.63
C TYR A 142 -4.49 25.52 6.55
N ASP A 143 -5.02 26.61 6.00
CA ASP A 143 -5.60 27.71 6.77
C ASP A 143 -6.84 27.25 7.59
N LEU A 144 -7.53 26.19 7.13
CA LEU A 144 -8.58 25.53 7.90
C LEU A 144 -8.03 24.56 8.96
N GLY A 145 -6.72 24.46 9.17
CA GLY A 145 -6.09 23.66 10.21
C GLY A 145 -5.80 22.20 9.80
N VAL A 146 -5.83 21.91 8.50
CA VAL A 146 -5.34 20.62 7.98
C VAL A 146 -3.82 20.65 7.93
N LYS A 147 -3.16 19.67 8.51
CA LYS A 147 -1.70 19.62 8.65
C LYS A 147 -1.00 19.08 7.42
N ARG A 148 -1.57 18.08 6.77
CA ARG A 148 -0.99 17.36 5.63
C ARG A 148 -2.00 17.22 4.51
N ILE A 149 -1.54 17.39 3.27
CA ILE A 149 -2.38 17.30 2.07
C ILE A 149 -1.92 16.09 1.23
N VAL A 150 -2.80 15.09 1.06
CA VAL A 150 -2.58 14.02 0.09
C VAL A 150 -3.01 14.52 -1.28
N LEU A 151 -2.04 14.79 -2.14
CA LEU A 151 -2.30 15.31 -3.48
C LEU A 151 -3.10 14.33 -4.35
N ALA A 152 -3.77 14.87 -5.35
CA ALA A 152 -4.34 14.07 -6.43
C ALA A 152 -3.23 13.32 -7.19
N ARG A 153 -3.56 12.15 -7.77
CA ARG A 153 -2.58 11.27 -8.45
C ARG A 153 -2.29 11.71 -9.88
N GLU A 154 -3.02 12.67 -10.37
CA GLU A 154 -2.99 13.17 -11.74
C GLU A 154 -1.99 14.31 -11.95
N LEU A 155 -1.16 14.61 -10.95
CA LEU A 155 -0.16 15.67 -10.97
C LEU A 155 1.18 15.20 -11.53
N THR A 156 1.83 16.11 -12.27
CA THR A 156 3.21 15.97 -12.71
C THR A 156 4.20 16.46 -11.65
N PHE A 157 5.49 16.06 -11.75
CA PHE A 157 6.54 16.63 -10.88
C PHE A 157 6.60 18.15 -10.94
N LYS A 158 6.38 18.75 -12.12
CA LYS A 158 6.37 20.19 -12.28
C LYS A 158 5.29 20.85 -11.43
N GLU A 159 4.06 20.34 -11.48
CA GLU A 159 2.93 20.85 -10.70
C GLU A 159 3.13 20.64 -9.20
N ILE A 160 3.71 19.50 -8.80
CA ILE A 160 4.02 19.22 -7.39
C ILE A 160 5.07 20.23 -6.88
N ASN A 161 6.12 20.51 -7.65
CA ASN A 161 7.13 21.51 -7.30
C ASN A 161 6.50 22.90 -7.15
N GLU A 162 5.64 23.31 -8.09
CA GLU A 162 4.89 24.58 -7.99
C GLU A 162 4.03 24.65 -6.73
N ILE A 163 3.45 23.52 -6.30
CA ILE A 163 2.70 23.47 -5.03
C ILE A 163 3.65 23.65 -3.84
N THR A 164 4.71 22.84 -3.74
CA THR A 164 5.61 22.83 -2.58
C THR A 164 6.38 24.13 -2.40
N GLU A 165 6.67 24.85 -3.49
CA GLU A 165 7.31 26.17 -3.46
C GLU A 165 6.38 27.30 -2.95
N ASN A 166 5.06 27.13 -3.03
CA ASN A 166 4.09 28.18 -2.76
C ASN A 166 3.20 27.93 -1.52
N ILE A 167 3.49 26.90 -0.72
CA ILE A 167 2.71 26.57 0.48
C ILE A 167 3.43 27.02 1.77
N PRO A 168 2.70 27.21 2.89
CA PRO A 168 3.29 27.52 4.17
C PRO A 168 4.26 26.41 4.66
N SER A 169 5.34 26.81 5.30
CA SER A 169 6.39 25.90 5.80
C SER A 169 5.92 24.83 6.80
N GLY A 170 4.74 25.00 7.36
CA GLY A 170 4.14 24.03 8.27
C GLY A 170 3.21 23.00 7.60
N CYS A 171 2.95 23.13 6.29
CA CYS A 171 2.07 22.25 5.52
C CYS A 171 2.86 21.09 4.93
N ASP A 172 2.51 19.86 5.29
CA ASP A 172 3.14 18.66 4.74
C ASP A 172 2.45 18.19 3.46
N ILE A 173 3.23 17.76 2.48
CA ILE A 173 2.73 17.14 1.25
C ILE A 173 2.93 15.62 1.30
N GLU A 174 1.87 14.88 0.98
CA GLU A 174 1.86 13.44 0.82
C GLU A 174 1.45 13.09 -0.61
N ALA A 175 2.13 12.12 -1.22
CA ALA A 175 1.79 11.65 -2.55
C ALA A 175 1.89 10.12 -2.65
N PHE A 176 1.04 9.52 -3.48
CA PHE A 176 1.15 8.10 -3.78
C PHE A 176 2.36 7.82 -4.66
N VAL A 177 3.19 6.86 -4.25
CA VAL A 177 4.40 6.46 -4.98
C VAL A 177 4.35 5.03 -5.51
N HIS A 178 3.41 4.21 -5.02
CA HIS A 178 3.31 2.81 -5.42
C HIS A 178 1.88 2.26 -5.28
N GLY A 179 1.54 1.31 -6.16
CA GLY A 179 0.33 0.50 -6.09
C GLY A 179 -0.74 0.84 -7.11
N SER A 180 -1.93 0.30 -6.90
CA SER A 180 -3.01 0.35 -7.90
C SER A 180 -3.51 1.75 -8.18
N MET A 181 -3.61 2.12 -9.46
CA MET A 181 -4.23 3.35 -9.92
C MET A 181 -5.74 3.19 -10.10
N CYS A 182 -6.49 4.27 -9.97
CA CYS A 182 -7.91 4.34 -10.26
C CYS A 182 -8.14 4.96 -11.65
N VAL A 183 -9.11 4.44 -12.41
CA VAL A 183 -9.52 5.04 -13.67
C VAL A 183 -10.23 6.40 -13.48
N ALA A 184 -10.90 6.56 -12.35
CA ALA A 184 -11.57 7.82 -12.02
C ALA A 184 -10.62 8.78 -11.33
N TYR A 185 -10.81 10.06 -11.58
CA TYR A 185 -9.99 11.14 -11.02
C TYR A 185 -9.94 11.04 -9.49
N SER A 186 -8.75 10.72 -8.97
CA SER A 186 -8.45 10.54 -7.55
C SER A 186 -9.52 9.76 -6.76
N GLY A 187 -10.12 8.74 -7.40
CA GLY A 187 -11.07 7.84 -6.74
C GLY A 187 -12.53 8.30 -6.71
N ARG A 188 -12.90 9.44 -7.31
CA ARG A 188 -14.30 9.88 -7.45
C ARG A 188 -14.98 9.16 -8.62
N CYS A 189 -15.58 8.00 -8.36
CA CYS A 189 -16.14 7.13 -9.39
C CYS A 189 -17.63 6.86 -9.19
N LEU A 190 -18.40 6.97 -10.27
CA LEU A 190 -19.82 6.61 -10.31
C LEU A 190 -20.08 5.29 -11.07
N ILE A 191 -19.13 4.76 -11.84
CA ILE A 191 -19.32 3.60 -12.71
C ILE A 191 -19.80 2.38 -11.93
N SER A 192 -19.15 2.10 -10.79
CA SER A 192 -19.53 0.96 -9.94
C SER A 192 -20.97 1.07 -9.39
N ASN A 193 -21.37 2.29 -8.99
CA ASN A 193 -22.74 2.52 -8.55
C ASN A 193 -23.74 2.39 -9.70
N TYR A 194 -23.40 2.96 -10.85
CA TYR A 194 -24.28 2.93 -12.04
C TYR A 194 -24.50 1.50 -12.55
N MET A 195 -23.42 0.73 -12.72
CA MET A 195 -23.49 -0.61 -13.33
C MET A 195 -23.99 -1.70 -12.39
N ILE A 196 -23.57 -1.69 -11.12
CA ILE A 196 -23.83 -2.80 -10.17
C ILE A 196 -24.39 -2.34 -8.82
N LYS A 197 -24.84 -1.10 -8.71
CA LYS A 197 -25.42 -0.50 -7.48
C LYS A 197 -24.49 -0.52 -6.26
N ARG A 198 -23.17 -0.55 -6.48
CA ARG A 198 -22.15 -0.50 -5.43
C ARG A 198 -21.43 0.85 -5.48
N ASP A 199 -21.66 1.68 -4.47
CA ASP A 199 -21.14 3.04 -4.40
C ASP A 199 -19.64 3.05 -4.03
N ALA A 200 -18.79 3.32 -5.03
CA ALA A 200 -17.36 3.43 -4.84
C ALA A 200 -16.96 4.55 -3.84
N ASN A 201 -17.77 5.61 -3.77
CA ASN A 201 -17.55 6.74 -2.86
C ASN A 201 -17.97 6.43 -1.41
N LYS A 202 -18.61 5.28 -1.19
CA LYS A 202 -18.92 4.70 0.12
C LYS A 202 -18.06 3.46 0.46
N GLY A 203 -16.98 3.23 -0.27
CA GLY A 203 -16.05 2.13 -0.02
C GLY A 203 -16.46 0.77 -0.55
N ILE A 204 -17.50 0.68 -1.37
CA ILE A 204 -18.02 -0.59 -1.90
C ILE A 204 -17.78 -0.75 -3.40
N CYS A 205 -16.65 -0.21 -3.89
CA CYS A 205 -16.23 -0.35 -5.29
C CYS A 205 -16.19 -1.82 -5.72
N GLY A 206 -16.90 -2.14 -6.84
CA GLY A 206 -16.92 -3.47 -7.43
C GLY A 206 -15.84 -3.72 -8.46
N ASN A 207 -14.93 -2.75 -8.70
CA ASN A 207 -13.89 -2.82 -9.73
C ASN A 207 -14.43 -3.11 -11.15
N VAL A 208 -15.65 -2.65 -11.44
CA VAL A 208 -16.31 -2.91 -12.72
C VAL A 208 -15.54 -2.40 -13.93
N CYS A 209 -14.73 -1.34 -13.76
CA CYS A 209 -13.83 -0.85 -14.82
C CYS A 209 -12.76 -1.87 -15.24
N ARG A 210 -12.67 -3.00 -14.57
CA ARG A 210 -11.71 -4.10 -14.84
C ARG A 210 -12.40 -5.36 -15.36
N TYR A 211 -13.72 -5.31 -15.58
CA TYR A 211 -14.47 -6.42 -16.19
C TYR A 211 -14.35 -6.35 -17.70
N LYS A 212 -14.60 -7.48 -18.35
CA LYS A 212 -14.68 -7.60 -19.80
C LYS A 212 -15.99 -7.00 -20.29
N TYR A 213 -15.93 -6.10 -21.26
CA TYR A 213 -17.09 -5.47 -21.85
C TYR A 213 -16.94 -5.39 -23.36
N HIS A 214 -18.08 -5.37 -24.08
CA HIS A 214 -18.18 -5.00 -25.48
C HIS A 214 -18.89 -3.65 -25.55
N LEU A 215 -18.26 -2.62 -26.12
CA LEU A 215 -18.89 -1.34 -26.41
C LEU A 215 -19.44 -1.33 -27.82
N VAL A 216 -20.77 -1.17 -27.94
CA VAL A 216 -21.46 -0.96 -29.19
C VAL A 216 -22.15 0.39 -29.09
N GLU A 217 -21.89 1.29 -30.06
CA GLU A 217 -22.63 2.52 -30.19
C GLU A 217 -23.83 2.28 -31.14
N GLU A 218 -25.05 2.44 -30.64
CA GLU A 218 -26.28 2.12 -31.34
C GLU A 218 -26.52 2.99 -32.57
N THR A 219 -26.02 4.24 -32.59
CA THR A 219 -26.18 5.19 -33.68
C THR A 219 -25.15 5.05 -34.80
N ARG A 220 -24.11 4.24 -34.60
CA ARG A 220 -23.04 3.94 -35.57
C ARG A 220 -22.83 2.43 -35.71
N PRO A 221 -23.80 1.70 -36.24
CA PRO A 221 -23.66 0.25 -36.39
C PRO A 221 -22.50 -0.07 -37.33
N GLY A 222 -21.50 -0.83 -36.82
CA GLY A 222 -20.29 -1.20 -37.55
C GLY A 222 -19.04 -0.36 -37.24
N GLU A 223 -19.15 0.72 -36.46
CA GLU A 223 -18.02 1.40 -35.89
C GLU A 223 -17.72 0.84 -34.47
N TYR A 224 -16.65 0.10 -34.38
CA TYR A 224 -16.16 -0.42 -33.10
C TYR A 224 -15.07 0.53 -32.58
N TYR A 225 -15.29 1.13 -31.43
CA TYR A 225 -14.19 1.79 -30.73
C TYR A 225 -13.18 0.72 -30.34
N PRO A 226 -11.86 0.95 -30.55
CA PRO A 226 -10.85 -0.06 -30.26
C PRO A 226 -10.83 -0.32 -28.76
N VAL A 227 -11.61 -1.30 -28.37
CA VAL A 227 -11.51 -1.95 -27.09
C VAL A 227 -10.63 -3.13 -27.39
N ILE A 228 -9.39 -3.15 -26.87
CA ILE A 228 -8.45 -4.22 -27.19
C ILE A 228 -8.97 -5.49 -26.55
N GLU A 229 -9.14 -6.49 -27.39
CA GLU A 229 -9.58 -7.82 -27.02
C GLU A 229 -8.40 -8.79 -27.14
N ASP A 230 -8.13 -9.53 -26.07
CA ASP A 230 -7.30 -10.72 -26.12
C ASP A 230 -8.14 -11.97 -25.83
N ASP A 231 -7.53 -13.15 -25.86
CA ASP A 231 -8.19 -14.42 -25.58
C ASP A 231 -8.87 -14.47 -24.19
N ASN A 232 -8.60 -13.50 -23.33
CA ASN A 232 -9.16 -13.36 -21.97
C ASN A 232 -10.24 -12.29 -21.87
N GLY A 233 -10.48 -11.44 -22.89
CA GLY A 233 -11.58 -10.47 -23.05
C GLY A 233 -11.19 -9.03 -23.28
N THR A 234 -12.21 -8.19 -23.25
CA THR A 234 -12.16 -6.80 -23.62
C THR A 234 -12.03 -5.90 -22.39
N TYR A 235 -11.03 -5.00 -22.39
CA TYR A 235 -10.72 -4.11 -21.26
C TYR A 235 -10.99 -2.67 -21.63
N ILE A 236 -11.95 -2.02 -20.94
CA ILE A 236 -12.31 -0.63 -21.21
C ILE A 236 -11.34 0.34 -20.54
N MET A 237 -10.82 0.02 -19.37
CA MET A 237 -10.03 0.95 -18.54
C MET A 237 -9.19 0.19 -17.51
N ASN A 238 -8.17 -0.52 -17.95
CA ASN A 238 -7.30 -1.30 -17.07
C ASN A 238 -6.02 -0.53 -16.76
N SER A 239 -6.04 0.28 -15.70
CA SER A 239 -4.86 1.06 -15.31
C SER A 239 -3.71 0.14 -14.86
N LYS A 240 -2.50 0.43 -15.33
CA LYS A 240 -1.25 -0.14 -14.83
C LYS A 240 -1.06 0.24 -13.35
N ASP A 241 -0.20 -0.46 -12.63
CA ASP A 241 0.12 -0.11 -11.24
C ASP A 241 1.24 0.95 -11.19
N LEU A 242 1.08 1.95 -10.31
CA LEU A 242 2.08 2.99 -10.09
C LEU A 242 3.34 2.40 -9.45
N CYS A 243 4.52 2.80 -9.94
CA CYS A 243 5.81 2.47 -9.32
C CYS A 243 6.83 3.60 -9.56
N MET A 244 7.18 4.32 -8.51
CA MET A 244 8.12 5.45 -8.55
C MET A 244 9.49 5.13 -7.95
N ILE A 245 9.82 3.86 -7.77
CA ILE A 245 11.06 3.42 -7.09
C ILE A 245 12.34 3.93 -7.76
N HIS A 246 12.32 4.12 -9.08
CA HIS A 246 13.46 4.66 -9.84
C HIS A 246 13.65 6.18 -9.62
N TYR A 247 12.63 6.87 -9.10
CA TYR A 247 12.55 8.33 -9.01
C TYR A 247 12.62 8.84 -7.57
N ILE A 248 13.29 8.09 -6.67
CA ILE A 248 13.46 8.50 -5.26
C ILE A 248 14.12 9.88 -5.13
N PRO A 249 15.19 10.20 -5.90
CA PRO A 249 15.80 11.54 -5.86
C PRO A 249 14.82 12.66 -6.23
N GLU A 250 14.03 12.45 -7.28
CA GLU A 250 13.05 13.42 -7.78
C GLU A 250 11.90 13.61 -6.77
N LEU A 251 11.38 12.53 -6.18
CA LEU A 251 10.37 12.57 -5.14
C LEU A 251 10.83 13.37 -3.91
N VAL A 252 12.07 13.13 -3.47
CA VAL A 252 12.64 13.87 -2.32
C VAL A 252 12.84 15.34 -2.67
N LYS A 253 13.41 15.64 -3.84
CA LYS A 253 13.64 17.03 -4.30
C LYS A 253 12.34 17.82 -4.51
N SER A 254 11.25 17.13 -4.85
CA SER A 254 9.93 17.77 -4.99
C SER A 254 9.29 18.20 -3.67
N GLY A 255 9.96 17.99 -2.52
CA GLY A 255 9.44 18.42 -1.22
C GLY A 255 8.28 17.55 -0.70
N ILE A 256 8.03 16.39 -1.30
CA ILE A 256 7.05 15.42 -0.80
C ILE A 256 7.57 14.85 0.51
N TYR A 257 6.85 15.07 1.59
CA TYR A 257 7.23 14.61 2.92
C TYR A 257 6.79 13.17 3.21
N SER A 258 5.67 12.70 2.65
CA SER A 258 5.16 11.35 2.91
C SER A 258 4.96 10.57 1.61
N PHE A 259 5.67 9.45 1.48
CA PHE A 259 5.61 8.51 0.36
C PHE A 259 4.57 7.45 0.66
N LYS A 260 3.37 7.61 0.11
CA LYS A 260 2.24 6.72 0.37
C LYS A 260 2.21 5.52 -0.56
N ILE A 261 2.13 4.34 0.02
CA ILE A 261 1.95 3.08 -0.69
C ILE A 261 0.47 2.68 -0.67
N GLU A 262 -0.13 2.43 -1.84
CA GLU A 262 -1.48 1.86 -1.93
C GLU A 262 -1.42 0.34 -1.82
N GLY A 263 -2.36 -0.28 -1.07
CA GLY A 263 -2.38 -1.72 -0.98
C GLY A 263 -3.07 -2.32 0.25
N ARG A 264 -4.02 -1.65 0.90
CA ARG A 264 -4.72 -2.16 2.09
C ARG A 264 -5.30 -3.58 1.92
N MET A 265 -5.73 -3.92 0.69
CA MET A 265 -6.28 -5.23 0.35
C MET A 265 -5.23 -6.24 -0.12
N LYS A 266 -3.98 -5.84 -0.24
CA LYS A 266 -2.88 -6.70 -0.69
C LYS A 266 -2.40 -7.64 0.45
N SER A 267 -1.60 -8.66 0.08
CA SER A 267 -1.05 -9.64 1.02
C SER A 267 0.03 -9.05 1.94
N GLU A 268 0.37 -9.78 2.98
CA GLU A 268 1.50 -9.52 3.88
C GLU A 268 2.82 -9.43 3.09
N PHE A 269 3.00 -10.35 2.13
CA PHE A 269 4.18 -10.39 1.27
C PHE A 269 4.32 -9.13 0.40
N TYR A 270 3.20 -8.61 -0.14
CA TYR A 270 3.21 -7.34 -0.86
C TYR A 270 3.64 -6.18 0.03
N VAL A 271 3.06 -6.06 1.23
CA VAL A 271 3.38 -4.97 2.16
C VAL A 271 4.85 -5.03 2.55
N ALA A 272 5.35 -6.20 2.94
CA ALA A 272 6.75 -6.42 3.32
C ALA A 272 7.72 -6.02 2.21
N SER A 273 7.52 -6.56 1.00
CA SER A 273 8.42 -6.35 -0.14
C SER A 273 8.45 -4.89 -0.60
N VAL A 274 7.27 -4.26 -0.72
CA VAL A 274 7.17 -2.87 -1.19
C VAL A 274 7.77 -1.91 -0.17
N VAL A 275 7.42 -2.06 1.11
CA VAL A 275 7.96 -1.20 2.18
C VAL A 275 9.48 -1.33 2.26
N LYS A 276 10.02 -2.56 2.24
CA LYS A 276 11.46 -2.81 2.27
C LYS A 276 12.18 -2.15 1.08
N ALA A 277 11.67 -2.35 -0.14
CA ALA A 277 12.28 -1.78 -1.35
C ALA A 277 12.35 -0.24 -1.27
N TYR A 278 11.24 0.41 -0.91
CA TYR A 278 11.22 1.87 -0.76
C TYR A 278 12.06 2.36 0.42
N ARG A 279 12.12 1.63 1.53
CA ARG A 279 12.96 1.95 2.68
C ARG A 279 14.44 1.93 2.31
N GLU A 280 14.90 0.84 1.71
CA GLU A 280 16.31 0.70 1.30
C GLU A 280 16.71 1.75 0.25
N ALA A 281 15.84 2.01 -0.74
CA ALA A 281 16.11 3.02 -1.76
C ALA A 281 16.16 4.43 -1.17
N LEU A 282 15.22 4.79 -0.29
CA LEU A 282 15.18 6.09 0.37
C LEU A 282 16.37 6.28 1.30
N ASP A 283 16.72 5.28 2.10
CA ASP A 283 17.86 5.34 3.02
C ASP A 283 19.16 5.50 2.25
N SER A 284 19.36 4.71 1.19
CA SER A 284 20.54 4.80 0.33
C SER A 284 20.71 6.20 -0.30
N TYR A 285 19.59 6.82 -0.74
CA TYR A 285 19.63 8.18 -1.24
C TYR A 285 19.91 9.20 -0.13
N TRP A 286 19.22 9.07 1.02
CA TRP A 286 19.33 10.00 2.12
C TRP A 286 20.73 10.02 2.75
N GLU A 287 21.38 8.86 2.85
CA GLU A 287 22.73 8.72 3.41
C GLU A 287 23.80 9.32 2.49
N ASN A 288 23.66 9.18 1.17
CA ASN A 288 24.64 9.68 0.21
C ASN A 288 24.01 10.13 -1.12
N PRO A 289 23.35 11.31 -1.16
CA PRO A 289 22.67 11.79 -2.34
C PRO A 289 23.57 11.94 -3.58
N SER A 290 24.84 12.34 -3.36
CA SER A 290 25.80 12.61 -4.45
C SER A 290 26.28 11.34 -5.14
N ASN A 291 26.26 10.20 -4.49
CA ASN A 291 26.69 8.90 -5.00
C ASN A 291 25.56 7.88 -5.10
N TYR A 292 24.30 8.32 -4.98
CA TYR A 292 23.17 7.43 -5.12
C TYR A 292 23.17 6.71 -6.46
N LYS A 293 22.98 5.41 -6.40
CA LYS A 293 22.78 4.56 -7.56
C LYS A 293 21.59 3.67 -7.30
N PHE A 294 20.69 3.61 -8.25
CA PHE A 294 19.59 2.66 -8.21
C PHE A 294 20.15 1.23 -8.21
N LYS A 295 19.55 0.35 -7.41
CA LYS A 295 19.89 -1.08 -7.35
C LYS A 295 18.74 -1.91 -7.92
N ASP A 296 19.06 -2.77 -8.87
CA ASP A 296 18.06 -3.62 -9.54
C ASP A 296 17.34 -4.55 -8.55
N GLU A 297 17.99 -4.93 -7.44
CA GLU A 297 17.39 -5.76 -6.40
C GLU A 297 16.11 -5.14 -5.81
N TRP A 298 16.00 -3.81 -5.76
CA TRP A 298 14.78 -3.14 -5.29
C TRP A 298 13.62 -3.37 -6.26
N MET A 299 13.88 -3.28 -7.56
CA MET A 299 12.86 -3.58 -8.58
C MET A 299 12.52 -5.07 -8.61
N ASP A 300 13.48 -5.95 -8.38
CA ASP A 300 13.25 -7.40 -8.31
C ASP A 300 12.36 -7.77 -7.13
N MET A 301 12.50 -7.12 -5.97
CA MET A 301 11.56 -7.26 -4.84
C MET A 301 10.12 -6.91 -5.26
N LEU A 302 9.95 -5.83 -6.03
CA LEU A 302 8.64 -5.37 -6.48
C LEU A 302 8.04 -6.29 -7.57
N ARG A 303 8.86 -6.94 -8.40
CA ARG A 303 8.40 -7.92 -9.40
C ARG A 303 7.93 -9.23 -8.77
N LYS A 304 8.43 -9.58 -7.60
CA LYS A 304 8.03 -10.82 -6.89
C LYS A 304 6.63 -10.77 -6.30
N VAL A 305 6.06 -9.59 -6.08
CA VAL A 305 4.70 -9.48 -5.55
C VAL A 305 3.67 -9.42 -6.67
N SER A 306 2.41 -9.74 -6.34
CA SER A 306 1.32 -9.64 -7.31
C SER A 306 1.06 -8.20 -7.73
N HIS A 307 1.34 -7.89 -8.98
CA HIS A 307 1.19 -6.56 -9.55
C HIS A 307 0.67 -6.60 -11.00
N ARG A 308 0.20 -5.47 -11.52
CA ARG A 308 0.04 -5.22 -12.95
C ARG A 308 1.33 -4.64 -13.52
N PRO A 309 1.48 -4.55 -14.86
CA PRO A 309 2.59 -3.81 -15.43
C PRO A 309 2.76 -2.46 -14.75
N TYR A 310 3.99 -2.11 -14.41
CA TYR A 310 4.31 -0.88 -13.72
C TYR A 310 4.43 0.30 -14.67
N HIS A 311 4.05 1.51 -14.21
CA HIS A 311 4.24 2.78 -14.88
C HIS A 311 4.44 3.91 -13.85
N THR A 312 4.78 5.10 -14.34
CA THR A 312 5.07 6.27 -13.50
C THR A 312 3.85 7.17 -13.23
N GLY A 313 2.65 6.71 -13.56
CA GLY A 313 1.45 7.55 -13.44
C GLY A 313 1.54 8.79 -14.33
N PHE A 314 1.21 9.93 -13.74
CA PHE A 314 1.28 11.23 -14.41
C PHE A 314 2.55 12.03 -14.09
N TYR A 315 3.40 11.55 -13.21
CA TYR A 315 4.57 12.27 -12.71
C TYR A 315 5.49 12.83 -13.80
N LEU A 316 5.64 12.14 -14.92
CA LEU A 316 6.51 12.54 -16.04
C LEU A 316 5.77 13.27 -17.16
N GLY A 317 4.52 13.69 -16.96
CA GLY A 317 3.73 14.45 -17.92
C GLY A 317 3.15 13.61 -19.06
N VAL A 318 3.27 12.31 -19.02
CA VAL A 318 2.60 11.39 -19.96
C VAL A 318 1.26 10.98 -19.38
N ASN A 319 0.21 10.96 -20.17
CA ASN A 319 -1.09 10.45 -19.72
C ASN A 319 -0.94 9.03 -19.18
N GLY A 320 -1.58 8.78 -18.03
CA GLY A 320 -1.51 7.47 -17.35
C GLY A 320 -1.81 6.35 -18.35
N GLU A 321 -0.82 5.50 -18.57
CA GLU A 321 -0.93 4.41 -19.52
C GLU A 321 -1.89 3.33 -19.01
N GLN A 322 -2.67 2.79 -19.94
CA GLN A 322 -3.54 1.63 -19.70
C GLN A 322 -2.78 0.35 -20.08
N ASN A 323 -3.12 -0.74 -19.42
CA ASN A 323 -2.67 -2.06 -19.83
C ASN A 323 -3.65 -2.64 -20.83
N TYR A 324 -3.25 -2.69 -22.09
CA TYR A 324 -4.06 -3.19 -23.18
C TYR A 324 -3.79 -4.67 -23.48
N ASP A 325 -2.62 -5.18 -23.06
CA ASP A 325 -2.16 -6.51 -23.47
C ASP A 325 -2.74 -7.63 -22.58
N ASP A 326 -2.94 -7.36 -21.27
CA ASP A 326 -3.49 -8.34 -20.34
C ASP A 326 -4.21 -7.66 -19.17
N ALA A 327 -5.37 -8.20 -18.74
CA ALA A 327 -6.05 -7.79 -17.51
C ALA A 327 -5.46 -8.48 -16.28
N GLY A 328 -4.61 -9.47 -16.49
CA GLY A 328 -4.05 -10.30 -15.44
C GLY A 328 -3.11 -9.55 -14.51
N TYR A 329 -2.99 -10.08 -13.31
CA TYR A 329 -1.89 -9.77 -12.43
C TYR A 329 -0.71 -10.68 -12.75
N VAL A 330 0.47 -10.10 -12.89
CA VAL A 330 1.73 -10.85 -12.85
C VAL A 330 1.87 -11.48 -11.46
N ARG A 331 2.10 -12.78 -11.40
CA ARG A 331 2.20 -13.56 -10.16
C ARG A 331 3.31 -14.61 -10.30
N ASP A 332 4.53 -14.13 -10.49
CA ASP A 332 5.69 -15.01 -10.73
C ASP A 332 6.19 -15.68 -9.46
N TYR A 333 5.79 -15.18 -8.29
CA TYR A 333 6.15 -15.70 -6.97
C TYR A 333 4.94 -15.86 -6.06
N GLU A 334 5.05 -16.77 -5.11
CA GLU A 334 4.08 -16.99 -4.05
C GLU A 334 4.74 -17.10 -2.68
N ILE A 335 4.04 -16.62 -1.65
CA ILE A 335 4.42 -16.88 -0.27
C ILE A 335 3.96 -18.31 0.09
N VAL A 336 4.87 -19.14 0.58
CA VAL A 336 4.56 -20.52 0.98
C VAL A 336 4.44 -20.69 2.49
N GLY A 337 5.05 -19.79 3.27
CA GLY A 337 4.94 -19.83 4.72
C GLY A 337 5.46 -18.57 5.40
N MET A 338 5.11 -18.43 6.68
CA MET A 338 5.59 -17.38 7.56
C MET A 338 6.14 -17.99 8.84
N VAL A 339 7.35 -17.62 9.19
CA VAL A 339 8.03 -18.11 10.40
C VAL A 339 7.35 -17.53 11.64
N LYS A 340 6.95 -18.41 12.56
CA LYS A 340 6.32 -18.05 13.84
C LYS A 340 7.28 -18.17 15.03
N SER A 341 8.24 -19.09 14.95
CA SER A 341 9.33 -19.23 15.94
C SER A 341 10.52 -19.94 15.33
N TYR A 342 11.67 -19.83 15.96
CA TYR A 342 12.88 -20.58 15.65
C TYR A 342 13.56 -20.98 16.93
N ASP A 343 13.90 -22.27 17.03
CA ASP A 343 14.68 -22.83 18.12
C ASP A 343 16.14 -23.01 17.66
N PRO A 344 17.09 -22.26 18.22
CA PRO A 344 18.48 -22.31 17.82
C PRO A 344 19.20 -23.60 18.29
N GLU A 345 18.70 -24.28 19.33
CA GLU A 345 19.32 -25.52 19.84
C GLU A 345 19.03 -26.70 18.89
N THR A 346 17.79 -26.81 18.45
CA THR A 346 17.36 -27.87 17.52
C THR A 346 17.47 -27.46 16.05
N LYS A 347 17.78 -26.19 15.77
CA LYS A 347 17.78 -25.56 14.43
C LYS A 347 16.45 -25.73 13.71
N THR A 348 15.36 -25.63 14.43
CA THR A 348 14.00 -25.91 13.94
C THR A 348 13.17 -24.65 13.88
N ALA A 349 12.65 -24.33 12.70
CA ALA A 349 11.68 -23.25 12.50
C ALA A 349 10.26 -23.80 12.56
N THR A 350 9.37 -23.10 13.28
CA THR A 350 7.92 -23.31 13.19
C THR A 350 7.35 -22.35 12.18
N VAL A 351 6.63 -22.86 11.19
CA VAL A 351 6.13 -22.11 10.04
C VAL A 351 4.62 -22.27 9.92
N LEU A 352 3.91 -21.14 9.73
CA LEU A 352 2.51 -21.12 9.33
C LEU A 352 2.44 -21.20 7.80
N GLN A 353 1.84 -22.27 7.28
CA GLN A 353 1.65 -22.50 5.86
C GLN A 353 0.71 -21.44 5.25
N LYS A 354 1.08 -20.90 4.09
CA LYS A 354 0.26 -20.00 3.26
C LYS A 354 -0.08 -20.64 1.89
N ASN A 355 0.86 -21.32 1.26
CA ASN A 355 0.68 -22.10 0.04
C ASN A 355 1.43 -23.44 0.12
N ARG A 356 1.15 -24.33 -0.85
CA ARG A 356 1.73 -25.67 -0.86
C ARG A 356 3.25 -25.63 -1.06
N VAL A 357 3.95 -26.40 -0.22
CA VAL A 357 5.41 -26.58 -0.29
C VAL A 357 5.79 -28.01 0.07
N PHE A 358 6.87 -28.50 -0.52
CA PHE A 358 7.37 -29.85 -0.32
C PHE A 358 8.70 -29.87 0.40
N GLU A 359 8.98 -30.99 1.09
CA GLU A 359 10.30 -31.29 1.62
C GLU A 359 11.33 -31.37 0.48
N GLY A 360 12.52 -30.84 0.72
CA GLY A 360 13.61 -30.80 -0.26
C GLY A 360 13.57 -29.60 -1.21
N GLU A 361 12.49 -28.81 -1.25
CA GLU A 361 12.44 -27.58 -2.06
C GLU A 361 13.44 -26.52 -1.52
N GLU A 362 14.12 -25.84 -2.45
CA GLU A 362 14.90 -24.63 -2.17
C GLU A 362 13.97 -23.41 -2.18
N ILE A 363 13.94 -22.68 -1.09
CA ILE A 363 13.01 -21.58 -0.85
C ILE A 363 13.80 -20.30 -0.58
N GLU A 364 13.37 -19.18 -1.13
CA GLU A 364 13.88 -17.86 -0.79
C GLU A 364 13.23 -17.34 0.50
N VAL A 365 14.02 -16.66 1.32
CA VAL A 365 13.55 -16.02 2.54
C VAL A 365 13.61 -14.51 2.39
N LEU A 366 12.46 -13.85 2.53
CA LEU A 366 12.36 -12.41 2.67
C LEU A 366 12.44 -12.06 4.16
N ARG A 367 13.44 -11.25 4.52
CA ARG A 367 13.68 -10.71 5.85
C ARG A 367 13.88 -9.19 5.79
N ALA A 368 13.51 -8.49 6.85
CA ALA A 368 13.54 -7.04 6.86
C ALA A 368 14.96 -6.43 6.71
N ASP A 369 15.94 -6.99 7.41
CA ASP A 369 17.27 -6.40 7.66
C ASP A 369 18.41 -6.96 6.79
N VAL A 370 18.13 -7.92 5.91
CA VAL A 370 19.12 -8.52 5.00
C VAL A 370 18.54 -8.75 3.61
N PRO A 371 19.38 -8.86 2.57
CA PRO A 371 18.92 -9.31 1.25
C PRO A 371 18.25 -10.68 1.29
N TYR A 372 17.50 -11.02 0.24
CA TYR A 372 16.97 -12.39 0.09
C TYR A 372 18.09 -13.43 0.18
N PHE A 373 17.82 -14.50 0.89
CA PHE A 373 18.71 -15.66 0.97
C PHE A 373 17.90 -16.95 0.78
N LYS A 374 18.60 -18.05 0.50
CA LYS A 374 17.95 -19.32 0.25
C LYS A 374 18.14 -20.29 1.40
N ILE A 375 17.13 -21.10 1.62
CA ILE A 375 17.16 -22.26 2.52
C ILE A 375 16.60 -23.47 1.81
N LYS A 376 16.99 -24.65 2.26
CA LYS A 376 16.37 -25.92 1.85
C LYS A 376 15.48 -26.42 2.97
N LEU A 377 14.28 -26.86 2.65
CA LEU A 377 13.34 -27.40 3.63
C LEU A 377 13.66 -28.87 3.89
N GLU A 378 14.10 -29.18 5.10
CA GLU A 378 14.48 -30.53 5.49
C GLU A 378 13.77 -30.96 6.78
N ASP A 379 13.51 -32.25 6.93
CA ASP A 379 12.90 -32.89 8.11
C ASP A 379 11.59 -32.21 8.53
N MET A 380 10.64 -32.14 7.58
CA MET A 380 9.35 -31.50 7.80
C MET A 380 8.46 -32.33 8.73
N TYR A 381 7.77 -31.65 9.66
CA TYR A 381 6.87 -32.26 10.64
C TYR A 381 5.56 -31.48 10.78
N ASP A 382 4.44 -32.17 10.62
CA ASP A 382 3.08 -31.63 10.76
C ASP A 382 2.70 -31.58 12.24
N LEU A 383 2.67 -30.37 12.81
CA LEU A 383 2.35 -30.17 14.23
C LEU A 383 0.88 -30.47 14.56
N ASP A 384 -0.03 -30.27 13.60
CA ASP A 384 -1.46 -30.50 13.83
C ASP A 384 -1.81 -32.00 13.86
N LYS A 385 -1.03 -32.82 13.16
CA LYS A 385 -1.25 -34.28 13.06
C LYS A 385 -0.21 -35.10 13.79
N ASP A 386 0.75 -34.45 14.41
CA ASP A 386 1.84 -35.05 15.18
C ASP A 386 2.59 -36.16 14.40
N ARG A 387 3.06 -35.81 13.17
CA ARG A 387 3.75 -36.76 12.28
C ARG A 387 4.70 -36.11 11.29
N LYS A 388 5.70 -36.89 10.84
CA LYS A 388 6.50 -36.49 9.68
C LYS A 388 5.64 -36.30 8.44
N THR A 389 6.02 -35.33 7.60
CA THR A 389 5.33 -35.03 6.34
C THR A 389 6.33 -34.56 5.30
N ASP A 390 6.09 -34.92 4.05
CA ASP A 390 6.84 -34.46 2.88
C ASP A 390 6.18 -33.23 2.21
N VAL A 391 5.01 -32.80 2.72
CA VAL A 391 4.24 -31.70 2.14
C VAL A 391 3.44 -30.93 3.17
N ALA A 392 3.52 -29.60 3.12
CA ALA A 392 2.60 -28.68 3.80
C ALA A 392 1.58 -28.14 2.77
N ASN A 393 0.32 -28.60 2.85
CA ASN A 393 -0.71 -28.34 1.84
C ASN A 393 -2.12 -28.05 2.40
N ARG A 394 -2.26 -27.85 3.71
CA ARG A 394 -3.53 -27.51 4.35
C ARG A 394 -3.52 -26.04 4.76
N ALA A 395 -4.61 -25.34 4.48
CA ALA A 395 -4.77 -23.95 4.89
C ALA A 395 -4.47 -23.78 6.40
N HIS A 396 -3.58 -22.84 6.71
CA HIS A 396 -3.14 -22.52 8.07
C HIS A 396 -2.45 -23.65 8.84
N MET A 397 -1.94 -24.67 8.14
CA MET A 397 -1.17 -25.76 8.74
C MET A 397 0.07 -25.19 9.47
N MET A 398 0.28 -25.63 10.70
CA MET A 398 1.53 -25.40 11.41
C MET A 398 2.46 -26.57 11.17
N PHE A 399 3.66 -26.30 10.68
CA PHE A 399 4.67 -27.32 10.48
C PHE A 399 6.04 -26.83 10.96
N THR A 400 6.91 -27.76 11.29
CA THR A 400 8.31 -27.45 11.56
C THR A 400 9.19 -27.91 10.40
N VAL A 401 10.34 -27.27 10.30
CA VAL A 401 11.37 -27.57 9.32
C VAL A 401 12.75 -27.31 9.94
N LYS A 402 13.70 -28.20 9.68
CA LYS A 402 15.09 -27.98 10.06
C LYS A 402 15.79 -27.10 9.04
N VAL A 403 16.47 -26.06 9.51
CA VAL A 403 17.27 -25.15 8.70
C VAL A 403 18.51 -24.70 9.48
N ASP A 404 19.69 -24.76 8.86
CA ASP A 404 20.94 -24.36 9.50
C ASP A 404 21.04 -22.84 9.73
N THR A 405 20.37 -22.06 8.89
CA THR A 405 20.33 -20.59 9.00
C THR A 405 19.30 -20.18 10.02
N GLN A 406 19.69 -19.41 11.04
CA GLN A 406 18.76 -18.87 12.02
C GLN A 406 17.68 -18.03 11.34
N LEU A 407 16.42 -18.39 11.49
CA LEU A 407 15.26 -17.64 11.05
C LEU A 407 14.73 -16.73 12.17
N LYS A 408 14.02 -15.67 11.76
CA LYS A 408 13.35 -14.72 12.67
C LYS A 408 11.85 -14.81 12.52
N VAL A 409 11.12 -14.45 13.55
CA VAL A 409 9.66 -14.26 13.47
C VAL A 409 9.35 -13.25 12.38
N ASN A 410 8.32 -13.52 11.58
CA ASN A 410 7.90 -12.78 10.40
C ASN A 410 8.82 -12.89 9.17
N ASP A 411 9.87 -13.71 9.18
CA ASP A 411 10.52 -14.13 7.94
C ASP A 411 9.49 -14.80 7.03
N MET A 412 9.50 -14.43 5.75
CA MET A 412 8.55 -14.96 4.78
C MET A 412 9.26 -15.91 3.82
N LEU A 413 8.75 -17.13 3.74
CA LEU A 413 9.25 -18.16 2.83
C LEU A 413 8.51 -17.98 1.50
N VAL A 414 9.25 -17.76 0.41
CA VAL A 414 8.69 -17.47 -0.91
C VAL A 414 9.34 -18.33 -1.99
N LYS A 415 8.58 -18.68 -3.03
CA LYS A 415 9.12 -19.40 -4.19
C LYS A 415 8.55 -18.87 -5.49
N ALA A 416 9.28 -19.09 -6.58
CA ALA A 416 8.78 -18.86 -7.92
C ALA A 416 7.59 -19.79 -8.21
N ASN A 417 6.56 -19.23 -8.82
CA ASN A 417 5.47 -20.02 -9.36
C ASN A 417 5.99 -20.81 -10.57
N ASN A 418 5.97 -22.12 -10.51
CA ASN A 418 6.11 -22.94 -11.71
C ASN A 418 4.84 -22.72 -12.56
N VAL A 419 4.87 -21.68 -13.40
CA VAL A 419 3.88 -21.56 -14.48
C VAL A 419 4.12 -22.74 -15.39
N ILE A 420 3.34 -23.82 -15.20
CA ILE A 420 3.21 -24.85 -16.22
C ILE A 420 2.60 -24.11 -17.40
N ASN A 421 3.42 -23.80 -18.40
CA ASN A 421 2.96 -23.35 -19.71
C ASN A 421 2.03 -24.45 -20.27
N ILE A 422 0.72 -24.33 -20.03
CA ILE A 422 -0.32 -25.16 -20.64
C ILE A 422 -0.58 -24.68 -22.08
N ASN A 423 0.38 -24.08 -22.72
CA ASN A 423 0.33 -23.73 -24.14
C ASN A 423 1.40 -24.51 -24.90
N ASN A 424 1.26 -25.85 -24.95
CA ASN A 424 1.80 -26.69 -26.01
C ASN A 424 0.96 -27.96 -26.09
N ASN A 425 -0.19 -27.85 -26.79
CA ASN A 425 -0.72 -28.87 -27.67
C ASN A 425 -1.85 -28.28 -28.50
#